data_22509c696919f498d7581b0f315fa1d0
#
_entry.id   22509c696919f498d7581b0f315fa1d0
#
_cell.length_a   1.000
_cell.length_b   1.000
_cell.length_c   1.000
_cell.angle_alpha   90.00
_cell.angle_beta   90.00
_cell.angle_gamma   90.00
#
_symmetry.space_group_name_H-M   'P 1'
#
loop_
_entity.id
_entity.type
_entity.pdbx_description
1 polymer ?
#
loop_
_entity_poly.entity_id
_entity_poly.type
_entity_poly.pdbx_seq_one_letter_code
_entity_poly.pdbx_strand_id
1 'polypeptide(L)'
;ELIHEQLPAISLCSDISVITSIGNDYHYDLIFSQQVGALGRSGDILIGLSTSGKSNNILNAYEVARLMEIEVIDFPHKGSTPRCQEYQLKLIHKVWQLLKQ
;
A
#
# COMPACT_ATOMS: atom_id res chain seq x y z
N GLU A 1 7.21 9.79 -5.73
CA GLU A 1 7.63 10.94 -4.90
C GLU A 1 8.74 10.55 -3.91
N LEU A 2 8.56 9.47 -3.13
CA LEU A 2 9.60 9.00 -2.20
C LEU A 2 10.87 8.59 -2.93
N ILE A 3 10.74 7.93 -4.08
CA ILE A 3 11.89 7.53 -4.90
C ILE A 3 12.61 8.76 -5.44
N HIS A 4 11.87 9.79 -5.84
CA HIS A 4 12.46 11.05 -6.31
C HIS A 4 13.39 11.66 -5.26
N GLU A 5 13.06 11.52 -3.99
CA GLU A 5 13.89 11.99 -2.87
C GLU A 5 14.92 10.95 -2.42
N GLN A 6 15.18 9.94 -3.24
CA GLN A 6 16.16 8.87 -2.98
C GLN A 6 15.79 7.97 -1.80
N LEU A 7 14.52 7.85 -1.49
CA LEU A 7 14.02 6.92 -0.49
C LEU A 7 13.65 5.59 -1.14
N PRO A 8 14.02 4.45 -0.58
CA PRO A 8 13.67 3.15 -1.15
C PRO A 8 12.18 2.87 -0.96
N ALA A 9 11.43 3.02 -2.04
CA ALA A 9 9.98 2.81 -2.03
C ALA A 9 9.55 2.12 -3.32
N ILE A 10 8.56 1.23 -3.19
CA ILE A 10 8.01 0.46 -4.31
C ILE A 10 6.49 0.63 -4.30
N SER A 11 5.91 0.92 -5.46
CA SER A 11 4.46 0.87 -5.62
C SER A 11 4.05 -0.55 -6.02
N LEU A 12 3.17 -1.18 -5.24
CA LEU A 12 2.67 -2.52 -5.56
C LEU A 12 1.63 -2.49 -6.69
N CYS A 13 1.30 -1.31 -7.21
CA CYS A 13 0.43 -1.14 -8.37
C CYS A 13 1.21 -0.98 -9.67
N SER A 14 2.55 -0.96 -9.64
CA SER A 14 3.36 -0.60 -10.80
C SER A 14 3.67 -1.75 -11.74
N ASP A 15 3.76 -2.98 -11.24
CA ASP A 15 4.05 -4.15 -12.07
C ASP A 15 2.77 -4.83 -12.52
N ILE A 16 2.27 -4.41 -13.67
CA ILE A 16 1.01 -4.91 -14.22
C ILE A 16 1.09 -6.40 -14.53
N SER A 17 2.24 -6.90 -14.97
CA SER A 17 2.41 -8.33 -15.25
C SER A 17 2.23 -9.17 -13.99
N VAL A 18 2.77 -8.73 -12.87
CA VAL A 18 2.60 -9.41 -11.58
C VAL A 18 1.13 -9.39 -11.16
N ILE A 19 0.49 -8.23 -11.23
CA ILE A 19 -0.91 -8.07 -10.82
C ILE A 19 -1.83 -8.97 -11.66
N THR A 20 -1.65 -8.96 -12.96
CA THR A 20 -2.52 -9.75 -13.85
C THR A 20 -2.26 -11.24 -13.71
N SER A 21 -1.01 -11.67 -13.52
CA SER A 21 -0.71 -13.09 -13.33
C SER A 21 -1.27 -13.63 -12.02
N ILE A 22 -1.12 -12.88 -10.93
CA ILE A 22 -1.68 -13.28 -9.63
C ILE A 22 -3.21 -13.30 -9.69
N GLY A 23 -3.82 -12.26 -10.26
CA GLY A 23 -5.27 -12.20 -10.39
C GLY A 23 -5.85 -13.31 -11.26
N ASN A 24 -5.11 -13.75 -12.25
CA ASN A 24 -5.53 -14.81 -13.19
C ASN A 24 -5.29 -16.22 -12.62
N ASP A 25 -4.11 -16.45 -12.06
CA ASP A 25 -3.68 -17.77 -11.62
C ASP A 25 -4.15 -18.13 -10.21
N TYR A 26 -4.39 -17.13 -9.37
CA TYR A 26 -4.84 -17.31 -7.99
C TYR A 26 -6.17 -16.60 -7.75
N HIS A 27 -6.10 -15.33 -7.29
CA HIS A 27 -7.30 -14.54 -7.00
C HIS A 27 -6.94 -13.06 -6.96
N TYR A 28 -7.87 -12.21 -7.40
CA TYR A 28 -7.68 -10.77 -7.39
C TYR A 28 -7.42 -10.24 -5.97
N ASP A 29 -8.02 -10.85 -4.95
CA ASP A 29 -7.81 -10.43 -3.56
C ASP A 29 -6.37 -10.63 -3.08
N LEU A 30 -5.54 -11.38 -3.82
CA LEU A 30 -4.17 -11.69 -3.45
C LEU A 30 -3.13 -10.86 -4.18
N ILE A 31 -3.53 -9.92 -5.04
CA ILE A 31 -2.58 -9.17 -5.88
C ILE A 31 -1.58 -8.36 -5.06
N PHE A 32 -1.95 -7.87 -3.90
CA PHE A 32 -1.04 -7.12 -3.03
C PHE A 32 -0.40 -8.00 -1.96
N SER A 33 -1.15 -8.89 -1.35
CA SER A 33 -0.60 -9.76 -0.30
C SER A 33 0.53 -10.66 -0.81
N GLN A 34 0.42 -11.18 -2.03
CA GLN A 34 1.48 -11.97 -2.64
C GLN A 34 2.75 -11.15 -2.83
N GLN A 35 2.63 -9.90 -3.25
CA GLN A 35 3.78 -9.03 -3.42
C GLN A 35 4.43 -8.66 -2.08
N VAL A 36 3.62 -8.40 -1.06
CA VAL A 36 4.13 -8.14 0.30
C VAL A 36 4.93 -9.35 0.79
N GLY A 37 4.39 -10.56 0.59
CA GLY A 37 5.08 -11.78 1.00
C GLY A 37 6.41 -12.00 0.28
N ALA A 38 6.48 -11.61 -1.00
CA ALA A 38 7.70 -11.81 -1.80
C ALA A 38 8.75 -10.73 -1.57
N LEU A 39 8.34 -9.48 -1.39
CA LEU A 39 9.24 -8.33 -1.38
C LEU A 39 9.48 -7.76 0.00
N GLY A 40 8.55 -7.98 0.93
CA GLY A 40 8.60 -7.37 2.26
C GLY A 40 9.61 -8.03 3.18
N ARG A 41 10.12 -7.25 4.12
CA ARG A 41 11.02 -7.71 5.18
C ARG A 41 10.60 -7.08 6.49
N SER A 42 10.88 -7.77 7.59
CA SER A 42 10.66 -7.24 8.93
C SER A 42 11.30 -5.86 9.06
N GLY A 43 10.58 -4.91 9.63
CA GLY A 43 11.04 -3.53 9.77
C GLY A 43 10.62 -2.61 8.62
N ASP A 44 10.12 -3.15 7.52
CA ASP A 44 9.56 -2.35 6.44
C ASP A 44 8.25 -1.68 6.86
N ILE A 45 7.78 -0.77 6.02
CA ILE A 45 6.51 -0.06 6.21
C ILE A 45 5.64 -0.30 4.99
N LEU A 46 4.41 -0.73 5.21
CA LEU A 46 3.39 -0.85 4.16
C LEU A 46 2.39 0.29 4.32
N ILE A 47 2.24 1.08 3.26
CA ILE A 47 1.29 2.19 3.25
C ILE A 47 0.13 1.81 2.33
N GLY A 48 -1.08 1.85 2.85
CA GLY A 48 -2.28 1.54 2.10
C GLY A 48 -3.18 2.75 1.92
N LEU A 49 -3.76 2.83 0.73
CA LEU A 49 -4.70 3.88 0.35
C LEU A 49 -5.96 3.21 -0.20
N SER A 50 -7.06 3.32 0.52
CA SER A 50 -8.35 2.81 0.09
C SER A 50 -9.43 3.83 0.40
N THR A 51 -10.29 4.11 -0.55
CA THR A 51 -11.40 5.05 -0.33
C THR A 51 -12.54 4.42 0.46
N SER A 52 -12.73 3.11 0.34
CA SER A 52 -13.78 2.40 1.06
C SER A 52 -13.33 1.86 2.41
N GLY A 53 -12.04 1.61 2.57
CA GLY A 53 -11.50 0.93 3.75
C GLY A 53 -11.87 -0.55 3.82
N LYS A 54 -12.51 -1.09 2.77
CA LYS A 54 -13.07 -2.46 2.77
C LYS A 54 -12.55 -3.31 1.60
N SER A 55 -11.54 -2.85 0.88
CA SER A 55 -10.98 -3.60 -0.25
C SER A 55 -10.22 -4.82 0.26
N ASN A 56 -10.70 -6.02 -0.08
CA ASN A 56 -10.12 -7.26 0.43
C ASN A 56 -8.66 -7.44 0.08
N ASN A 57 -8.25 -7.02 -1.13
CA ASN A 57 -6.86 -7.14 -1.54
C ASN A 57 -5.92 -6.31 -0.64
N ILE A 58 -6.36 -5.13 -0.22
CA ILE A 58 -5.59 -4.27 0.69
C ILE A 58 -5.60 -4.85 2.10
N LEU A 59 -6.75 -5.31 2.59
CA LEU A 59 -6.85 -5.89 3.93
C LEU A 59 -6.01 -7.16 4.05
N ASN A 60 -5.98 -8.00 3.02
CA ASN A 60 -5.13 -9.18 2.99
C ASN A 60 -3.64 -8.81 3.03
N ALA A 61 -3.25 -7.75 2.34
CA ALA A 61 -1.88 -7.26 2.37
C ALA A 61 -1.49 -6.80 3.77
N TYR A 62 -2.38 -6.11 4.47
CA TYR A 62 -2.15 -5.68 5.85
C TYR A 62 -1.94 -6.87 6.78
N GLU A 63 -2.75 -7.91 6.61
CA GLU A 63 -2.64 -9.11 7.44
C GLU A 63 -1.29 -9.80 7.25
N VAL A 64 -0.87 -9.99 6.00
CA VAL A 64 0.45 -10.57 5.70
C VAL A 64 1.56 -9.69 6.26
N ALA A 65 1.44 -8.37 6.11
CA ALA A 65 2.44 -7.43 6.62
C ALA A 65 2.60 -7.56 8.14
N ARG A 66 1.49 -7.64 8.87
CA ARG A 66 1.54 -7.81 10.33
C ARG A 66 2.21 -9.12 10.74
N LEU A 67 1.93 -10.20 10.02
CA LEU A 67 2.57 -11.49 10.28
C LEU A 67 4.08 -11.45 10.01
N MET A 68 4.54 -10.59 9.12
CA MET A 68 5.95 -10.41 8.78
C MET A 68 6.65 -9.32 9.61
N GLU A 69 5.96 -8.76 10.59
CA GLU A 69 6.46 -7.65 11.41
C GLU A 69 6.77 -6.40 10.57
N ILE A 70 5.96 -6.17 9.56
CA ILE A 70 5.97 -4.94 8.75
C ILE A 70 4.94 -3.99 9.33
N GLU A 71 5.34 -2.74 9.59
CA GLU A 71 4.43 -1.74 10.10
C GLU A 71 3.43 -1.32 9.03
N VAL A 72 2.15 -1.21 9.38
CA VAL A 72 1.09 -0.85 8.46
C VAL A 72 0.62 0.57 8.77
N ILE A 73 0.60 1.41 7.74
CA ILE A 73 -0.02 2.73 7.80
C ILE A 73 -1.23 2.71 6.87
N ASP A 74 -2.42 2.69 7.46
CA ASP A 74 -3.69 2.69 6.75
C ASP A 74 -4.22 4.12 6.76
N PHE A 75 -4.15 4.80 5.61
CA PHE A 75 -4.61 6.18 5.54
C PHE A 75 -6.13 6.25 5.70
N PRO A 76 -6.63 7.22 6.47
CA PRO A 76 -8.06 7.34 6.72
C PRO A 76 -8.87 7.51 5.44
N HIS A 77 -10.05 6.90 5.44
CA HIS A 77 -11.02 6.97 4.37
C HIS A 77 -12.27 7.67 4.92
N LYS A 78 -12.42 8.96 4.61
CA LYS A 78 -13.49 9.81 5.15
C LYS A 78 -14.18 10.59 4.04
N GLY A 79 -15.50 10.74 4.19
CA GLY A 79 -16.31 11.51 3.26
C GLY A 79 -16.55 10.80 1.93
N SER A 80 -16.90 11.58 0.92
CA SER A 80 -17.06 11.06 -0.44
C SER A 80 -15.70 10.60 -1.00
N THR A 81 -15.74 9.77 -2.04
CA THR A 81 -14.50 9.28 -2.67
C THR A 81 -13.55 10.42 -3.08
N PRO A 82 -14.00 11.51 -3.75
CA PRO A 82 -13.09 12.61 -4.07
C PRO A 82 -12.49 13.27 -2.84
N ARG A 83 -13.26 13.50 -1.78
CA ARG A 83 -12.73 14.09 -0.55
C ARG A 83 -11.76 13.17 0.16
N CYS A 84 -12.04 11.88 0.17
CA CYS A 84 -11.14 10.89 0.74
C CYS A 84 -9.79 10.91 0.01
N GLN A 85 -9.81 10.98 -1.31
CA GLN A 85 -8.59 11.05 -2.11
C GLN A 85 -7.80 12.33 -1.85
N GLU A 86 -8.47 13.47 -1.72
CA GLU A 86 -7.81 14.73 -1.35
C GLU A 86 -7.15 14.64 0.02
N TYR A 87 -7.84 14.08 0.98
CA TYR A 87 -7.31 13.92 2.34
C TYR A 87 -6.10 13.01 2.35
N GLN A 88 -6.18 11.89 1.62
CA GLN A 88 -5.07 10.94 1.50
C GLN A 88 -3.86 11.58 0.83
N LEU A 89 -4.07 12.40 -0.19
CA LEU A 89 -2.98 13.11 -0.87
C LEU A 89 -2.27 14.06 0.08
N LYS A 90 -3.01 14.80 0.90
CA LYS A 90 -2.42 15.68 1.93
C LYS A 90 -1.58 14.89 2.92
N LEU A 91 -2.07 13.72 3.34
CA LEU A 91 -1.33 12.87 4.27
C LEU A 91 -0.06 12.30 3.64
N ILE A 92 -0.08 11.96 2.36
CA ILE A 92 1.12 11.52 1.64
C ILE A 92 2.19 12.60 1.69
N HIS A 93 1.83 13.85 1.38
CA HIS A 93 2.78 14.95 1.44
C HIS A 93 3.33 15.16 2.85
N LYS A 94 2.48 15.03 3.85
CA LYS A 94 2.91 15.17 5.25
C LYS A 94 3.89 14.07 5.65
N VAL A 95 3.59 12.82 5.29
CA VAL A 95 4.49 11.69 5.56
C VAL A 95 5.82 11.90 4.87
N TRP A 96 5.79 12.32 3.61
CA TRP A 96 7.00 12.61 2.85
C TRP A 96 7.86 13.67 3.54
N GLN A 97 7.25 14.75 4.01
CA GLN A 97 7.97 15.80 4.73
C GLN A 97 8.62 15.29 6.02
N LEU A 98 7.93 14.42 6.75
CA LEU A 98 8.47 13.82 7.96
C LEU A 98 9.65 12.88 7.67
N LEU A 99 9.57 12.10 6.61
CA LEU A 99 10.65 11.20 6.21
C LEU A 99 11.87 11.94 5.67
N LYS A 100 11.69 13.17 5.21
CA LYS A 100 12.74 13.99 4.66
C LYS A 100 13.67 14.56 5.74
N GLN A 101 13.22 14.61 6.97
CA GLN A 101 14.03 15.11 8.09
C GLN A 101 15.08 14.05 8.52
#